data_a6a5950296bff436b5d555dcd46ce03c
#
_entry.id   a6a5950296bff436b5d555dcd46ce03c
#
_cell.length_a   1.000
_cell.length_b   1.000
_cell.length_c   1.000
_cell.angle_alpha   90.00
_cell.angle_beta   90.00
_cell.angle_gamma   90.00
#
_symmetry.space_group_name_H-M   'P 1'
#
loop_
_entity.id
_entity.type
_entity.pdbx_description
1 polymer ?
#
loop_
_entity_poly.entity_id
_entity_poly.type
_entity_poly.pdbx_seq_one_letter_code
_entity_poly.pdbx_strand_id
1 'polypeptide(L)'
;ASCLVGSEMCIRDRVELRQRPWNRNYVGTHFGGSLFAMTDPFWMLLVMQNLGRDYYVWDKAGSIDFIKPGRGTVTADFVLDNAILDTLRSATESGEKYLHWFDTDVHDLSGDVVARVRKQLYIKRKPQR
;
A
#
# COMPACT_ATOMS: atom_id res chain seq x y z
N ALA A 1 -0.61 6.05 -12.65
CA ALA A 1 -1.38 7.27 -12.90
C ALA A 1 -1.13 8.30 -11.82
N SER A 2 -1.21 9.58 -12.17
CA SER A 2 -1.07 10.69 -11.22
C SER A 2 -2.36 11.50 -11.19
N CYS A 3 -2.62 12.13 -10.04
CA CYS A 3 -3.77 13.02 -9.88
C CYS A 3 -3.34 14.32 -9.23
N LEU A 4 -4.11 15.38 -9.48
CA LEU A 4 -3.92 16.67 -8.83
C LEU A 4 -5.08 16.90 -7.86
N VAL A 5 -4.74 17.32 -6.63
CA VAL A 5 -5.71 17.72 -5.62
C VAL A 5 -5.30 19.11 -5.17
N GLY A 6 -6.04 20.14 -5.66
CA GLY A 6 -5.62 21.51 -5.46
C GLY A 6 -4.27 21.77 -6.13
N SER A 7 -3.29 22.23 -5.35
CA SER A 7 -1.91 22.41 -5.82
C SER A 7 -1.02 21.18 -5.58
N GLU A 8 -1.57 20.11 -5.01
CA GLU A 8 -0.81 18.92 -4.67
C GLU A 8 -0.91 17.88 -5.78
N MET A 9 0.22 17.26 -6.09
CA MET A 9 0.26 16.07 -6.94
C MET A 9 0.18 14.83 -6.07
N CYS A 10 -0.65 13.87 -6.50
CA CYS A 10 -0.66 12.55 -5.90
C CYS A 10 -0.33 11.49 -6.95
N ILE A 11 0.22 10.38 -6.49
CA ILE A 11 0.54 9.23 -7.32
C ILE A 11 -0.39 8.11 -6.91
N ARG A 12 -1.02 7.50 -7.91
CA ARG A 12 -1.98 6.44 -7.68
C ARG A 12 -1.58 5.20 -8.46
N ASP A 13 -1.55 4.07 -7.77
CA ASP A 13 -1.46 2.75 -8.38
C ASP A 13 -2.71 1.96 -8.05
N ARG A 14 -3.19 1.19 -9.03
CA ARG A 14 -4.31 0.28 -8.85
C ARG A 14 -3.85 -1.13 -9.11
N VAL A 15 -4.20 -2.03 -8.21
CA VAL A 15 -3.90 -3.46 -8.31
C VAL A 15 -5.21 -4.22 -8.37
N GLU A 16 -5.31 -5.17 -9.29
CA GLU A 16 -6.46 -6.06 -9.41
C GLU A 16 -6.05 -7.49 -9.08
N LEU A 17 -6.91 -8.20 -8.39
CA LEU A 17 -6.81 -9.64 -8.19
C LEU A 17 -8.07 -10.30 -8.76
N ARG A 18 -7.92 -11.04 -9.84
CA ARG A 18 -9.01 -11.79 -10.45
C ARG A 18 -9.18 -13.12 -9.74
N GLN A 19 -10.43 -13.51 -9.50
CA GLN A 19 -10.70 -14.81 -8.90
C GLN A 19 -10.47 -15.93 -9.92
N ARG A 20 -9.64 -16.90 -9.53
CA ARG A 20 -9.30 -18.09 -10.32
C ARG A 20 -9.47 -19.33 -9.44
N PRO A 21 -9.57 -20.56 -10.04
CA PRO A 21 -9.69 -21.77 -9.21
C PRO A 21 -8.58 -21.97 -8.18
N TRP A 22 -7.38 -21.49 -8.46
CA TRP A 22 -6.22 -21.65 -7.57
C TRP A 22 -6.13 -20.61 -6.44
N ASN A 23 -6.93 -19.53 -6.48
CA ASN A 23 -6.91 -18.53 -5.41
C ASN A 23 -8.23 -18.44 -4.64
N ARG A 24 -9.10 -19.43 -4.81
CA ARG A 24 -10.35 -19.54 -4.03
C ARG A 24 -10.15 -20.44 -2.82
N ASN A 25 -10.87 -20.13 -1.75
CA ASN A 25 -10.96 -21.01 -0.59
C ASN A 25 -12.15 -21.98 -0.74
N TYR A 26 -12.42 -22.76 0.30
CA TYR A 26 -13.50 -23.77 0.29
C TYR A 26 -14.89 -23.21 0.04
N VAL A 27 -15.14 -21.96 0.42
CA VAL A 27 -16.45 -21.33 0.24
C VAL A 27 -16.56 -20.52 -1.05
N GLY A 28 -15.59 -20.64 -1.96
CA GLY A 28 -15.62 -20.00 -3.26
C GLY A 28 -15.27 -18.51 -3.24
N THR A 29 -14.59 -18.06 -2.20
CA THR A 29 -14.12 -16.67 -2.08
C THR A 29 -12.60 -16.60 -2.20
N HIS A 30 -12.05 -15.39 -2.32
CA HIS A 30 -10.62 -15.21 -2.33
C HIS A 30 -9.99 -15.72 -1.03
N PHE A 31 -8.89 -16.44 -1.16
CA PHE A 31 -8.08 -16.85 -0.03
C PHE A 31 -7.48 -15.60 0.63
N GLY A 32 -7.54 -15.54 1.99
CA GLY A 32 -7.08 -14.37 2.73
C GLY A 32 -5.63 -14.00 2.48
N GLY A 33 -4.76 -14.99 2.32
CA GLY A 33 -3.36 -14.76 1.97
C GLY A 33 -3.21 -14.08 0.61
N SER A 34 -4.07 -14.40 -0.37
CA SER A 34 -4.07 -13.74 -1.67
C SER A 34 -4.49 -12.27 -1.55
N LEU A 35 -5.50 -11.98 -0.73
CA LEU A 35 -5.92 -10.60 -0.50
C LEU A 35 -4.81 -9.78 0.15
N PHE A 36 -4.07 -10.35 1.09
CA PHE A 36 -2.94 -9.66 1.69
C PHE A 36 -1.79 -9.52 0.70
N ALA A 37 -1.47 -10.58 -0.03
CA ALA A 37 -0.36 -10.59 -0.99
C ALA A 37 -0.55 -9.58 -2.12
N MET A 38 -1.77 -9.31 -2.57
CA MET A 38 -2.03 -8.33 -3.62
C MET A 38 -1.68 -6.90 -3.20
N THR A 39 -1.61 -6.63 -1.91
CA THR A 39 -1.25 -5.31 -1.36
C THR A 39 0.21 -5.21 -0.94
N ASP A 40 0.89 -6.34 -0.78
CA ASP A 40 2.32 -6.43 -0.54
C ASP A 40 3.00 -6.39 -1.91
N PRO A 41 4.02 -5.76 -2.16
CA PRO A 41 4.88 -4.76 -1.58
C PRO A 41 4.61 -3.33 -2.09
N PHE A 42 3.42 -3.03 -2.55
CA PHE A 42 3.12 -1.83 -3.35
C PHE A 42 3.40 -0.52 -2.62
N TRP A 43 3.06 -0.42 -1.33
CA TRP A 43 3.42 0.78 -0.56
C TRP A 43 4.93 0.99 -0.50
N MET A 44 5.67 -0.08 -0.25
CA MET A 44 7.14 -0.01 -0.19
C MET A 44 7.72 0.46 -1.53
N LEU A 45 7.27 -0.14 -2.64
CA LEU A 45 7.77 0.22 -3.97
C LEU A 45 7.41 1.66 -4.33
N LEU A 46 6.18 2.07 -4.04
CA LEU A 46 5.71 3.42 -4.36
C LEU A 46 6.49 4.49 -3.60
N VAL A 47 6.70 4.27 -2.31
CA VAL A 47 7.47 5.19 -1.46
C VAL A 47 8.95 5.20 -1.89
N MET A 48 9.52 4.02 -2.14
CA MET A 48 10.92 3.89 -2.56
C MET A 48 11.19 4.64 -3.85
N GLN A 49 10.33 4.49 -4.86
CA GLN A 49 10.48 5.17 -6.14
C GLN A 49 10.40 6.69 -6.02
N ASN A 50 9.60 7.19 -5.09
CA ASN A 50 9.36 8.63 -4.95
C ASN A 50 10.29 9.33 -3.97
N LEU A 51 10.85 8.62 -3.01
CA LEU A 51 11.90 9.19 -2.14
C LEU A 51 13.28 9.16 -2.79
N GLY A 52 13.54 8.15 -3.62
CA GLY A 52 14.81 8.03 -4.33
C GLY A 52 15.85 7.20 -3.58
N ARG A 53 17.07 7.19 -4.13
CA ARG A 53 18.14 6.29 -3.70
C ARG A 53 18.77 6.66 -2.35
N ASP A 54 18.49 7.83 -1.85
CA ASP A 54 19.10 8.32 -0.60
C ASP A 54 18.40 7.77 0.65
N TYR A 55 17.42 6.90 0.49
CA TYR A 55 16.62 6.38 1.58
C TYR A 55 16.59 4.87 1.59
N TYR A 56 16.60 4.31 2.82
CA TYR A 56 16.21 2.93 3.04
C TYR A 56 14.70 2.89 3.25
N VAL A 57 14.01 2.02 2.53
CA VAL A 57 12.58 1.82 2.67
C VAL A 57 12.31 0.32 2.65
N TRP A 58 11.68 -0.20 3.69
CA TRP A 58 11.23 -1.60 3.69
C TRP A 58 10.00 -1.79 4.57
N ASP A 59 9.31 -2.90 4.33
CA ASP A 59 8.17 -3.30 5.13
C ASP A 59 8.63 -3.75 6.52
N LYS A 60 7.99 -3.21 7.57
CA LYS A 60 8.27 -3.60 8.94
C LYS A 60 7.16 -4.43 9.53
N ALA A 61 5.91 -4.07 9.28
CA ALA A 61 4.76 -4.75 9.84
C ALA A 61 3.56 -4.59 8.92
N GLY A 62 2.58 -5.44 9.10
CA GLY A 62 1.34 -5.36 8.35
C GLY A 62 0.22 -6.07 9.06
N SER A 63 -1.00 -5.67 8.79
CA SER A 63 -2.20 -6.32 9.28
C SER A 63 -3.29 -6.25 8.23
N ILE A 64 -4.22 -7.18 8.31
CA ILE A 64 -5.39 -7.22 7.44
C ILE A 64 -6.62 -7.57 8.26
N ASP A 65 -7.71 -6.84 8.02
CA ASP A 65 -9.02 -7.13 8.56
C ASP A 65 -9.92 -7.58 7.41
N PHE A 66 -10.51 -8.76 7.54
CA PHE A 66 -11.43 -9.29 6.55
C PHE A 66 -12.83 -8.81 6.89
N ILE A 67 -13.38 -7.92 6.06
CA ILE A 67 -14.67 -7.26 6.32
C ILE A 67 -15.81 -8.14 5.81
N LYS A 68 -15.65 -8.70 4.60
CA LYS A 68 -16.62 -9.63 4.03
C LYS A 68 -15.92 -10.53 3.00
N PRO A 69 -16.53 -11.67 2.62
CA PRO A 69 -15.92 -12.54 1.62
C PRO A 69 -15.70 -11.81 0.29
N GLY A 70 -14.50 -11.92 -0.25
CA GLY A 70 -14.15 -11.38 -1.55
C GLY A 70 -14.50 -12.36 -2.66
N ARG A 71 -15.36 -11.94 -3.58
CA ARG A 71 -15.78 -12.74 -4.72
C ARG A 71 -15.53 -11.97 -6.01
N GLY A 72 -15.14 -12.70 -7.06
CA GLY A 72 -14.83 -12.09 -8.34
C GLY A 72 -13.55 -11.24 -8.27
N THR A 73 -13.44 -10.27 -9.17
CA THR A 73 -12.29 -9.37 -9.19
C THR A 73 -12.37 -8.38 -8.03
N VAL A 74 -11.26 -8.22 -7.31
CA VAL A 74 -11.13 -7.20 -6.28
C VAL A 74 -9.99 -6.26 -6.64
N THR A 75 -10.09 -5.01 -6.19
CA THR A 75 -9.11 -3.97 -6.52
C THR A 75 -8.63 -3.26 -5.25
N ALA A 76 -7.40 -2.81 -5.28
CA ALA A 76 -6.82 -1.96 -4.24
C ALA A 76 -6.16 -0.76 -4.89
N ASP A 77 -6.44 0.42 -4.37
CA ASP A 77 -5.82 1.67 -4.82
C ASP A 77 -4.80 2.15 -3.79
N PHE A 78 -3.62 2.52 -4.28
CA PHE A 78 -2.54 3.07 -3.47
C PHE A 78 -2.33 4.51 -3.92
N VAL A 79 -2.57 5.47 -3.01
CA VAL A 79 -2.45 6.88 -3.31
C VAL A 79 -1.39 7.50 -2.41
N LEU A 80 -0.38 8.10 -3.04
CA LEU A 80 0.72 8.76 -2.35
C LEU A 80 0.78 10.20 -2.81
N ASP A 81 0.64 11.15 -1.88
CA ASP A 81 0.69 12.57 -2.20
C ASP A 81 1.99 13.21 -1.72
N ASN A 82 2.22 14.45 -2.17
CA ASN A 82 3.43 15.19 -1.80
C ASN A 82 3.48 15.52 -0.32
N ALA A 83 2.34 15.71 0.33
CA ALA A 83 2.29 16.00 1.77
C ALA A 83 2.85 14.83 2.59
N ILE A 84 2.51 13.60 2.21
CA ILE A 84 3.06 12.40 2.86
C ILE A 84 4.56 12.32 2.60
N LEU A 85 5.00 12.51 1.35
CA LEU A 85 6.43 12.47 1.02
C LEU A 85 7.22 13.52 1.78
N ASP A 86 6.69 14.73 1.92
CA ASP A 86 7.33 15.80 2.70
C ASP A 86 7.42 15.43 4.17
N THR A 87 6.38 14.79 4.72
CA THR A 87 6.40 14.28 6.10
C THR A 87 7.51 13.26 6.29
N LEU A 88 7.64 12.32 5.35
CA LEU A 88 8.68 11.28 5.42
C LEU A 88 10.08 11.88 5.35
N ARG A 89 10.29 12.86 4.47
CA ARG A 89 11.58 13.55 4.34
C ARG A 89 11.92 14.34 5.59
N SER A 90 10.96 15.09 6.11
CA SER A 90 11.17 15.90 7.33
C SER A 90 11.47 15.04 8.54
N ALA A 91 10.74 13.93 8.71
CA ALA A 91 10.91 13.04 9.86
C ALA A 91 12.25 12.29 9.85
N THR A 92 12.89 12.17 8.69
CA THR A 92 14.15 11.45 8.53
C THR A 92 15.35 12.38 8.28
N GLU A 93 15.13 13.68 8.31
CA GLU A 93 16.15 14.69 8.01
C GLU A 93 17.37 14.59 8.90
N SER A 94 17.16 14.26 10.19
CA SER A 94 18.25 14.08 11.16
C SER A 94 19.02 12.79 10.99
N GLY A 95 18.60 11.90 10.10
CA GLY A 95 19.19 10.58 9.91
C GLY A 95 18.57 9.49 10.78
N GLU A 96 17.58 9.83 11.61
CA GLU A 96 16.85 8.85 12.40
C GLU A 96 15.78 8.15 11.58
N LYS A 97 15.45 6.93 11.99
CA LYS A 97 14.39 6.15 11.35
C LYS A 97 13.02 6.78 11.65
N TYR A 98 12.09 6.57 10.73
CA TYR A 98 10.70 6.92 10.88
C TYR A 98 9.83 5.74 10.48
N LEU A 99 8.83 5.42 11.30
CA LEU A 99 7.87 4.36 11.02
C LEU A 99 6.55 5.00 10.66
N HIS A 100 5.99 4.65 9.52
CA HIS A 100 4.74 5.23 9.04
C HIS A 100 3.77 4.12 8.63
N TRP A 101 2.51 4.25 9.08
CA TRP A 101 1.44 3.34 8.71
C TRP A 101 0.68 3.87 7.51
N PHE A 102 0.48 2.99 6.53
CA PHE A 102 -0.35 3.25 5.35
C PHE A 102 -1.56 2.35 5.38
N ASP A 103 -2.71 2.89 4.99
CA ASP A 103 -3.97 2.16 4.96
C ASP A 103 -4.43 1.98 3.50
N THR A 104 -4.98 0.82 3.20
CA THR A 104 -5.51 0.49 1.88
C THR A 104 -6.74 -0.36 2.03
N ASP A 105 -7.82 0.03 1.35
CA ASP A 105 -9.03 -0.77 1.29
C ASP A 105 -9.05 -1.57 0.00
N VAL A 106 -9.44 -2.83 0.09
CA VAL A 106 -9.66 -3.72 -1.04
C VAL A 106 -11.16 -3.76 -1.31
N HIS A 107 -11.56 -3.47 -2.55
CA HIS A 107 -12.96 -3.37 -2.96
C HIS A 107 -13.32 -4.47 -3.96
N ASP A 108 -14.56 -4.93 -3.91
CA ASP A 108 -15.11 -5.77 -4.97
C ASP A 108 -15.68 -4.89 -6.12
N LEU A 109 -16.23 -5.53 -7.14
CA LEU A 109 -16.78 -4.82 -8.31
C LEU A 109 -18.03 -3.98 -7.96
N SER A 110 -18.69 -4.29 -6.86
CA SER A 110 -19.82 -3.49 -6.37
C SER A 110 -19.38 -2.24 -5.62
N GLY A 111 -18.07 -2.09 -5.35
CA GLY A 111 -17.53 -0.98 -4.57
C GLY A 111 -17.53 -1.22 -3.08
N ASP A 112 -17.94 -2.41 -2.62
CA ASP A 112 -17.92 -2.75 -1.19
C ASP A 112 -16.50 -3.08 -0.74
N VAL A 113 -16.15 -2.67 0.48
CA VAL A 113 -14.86 -3.01 1.10
C VAL A 113 -14.90 -4.46 1.55
N VAL A 114 -14.00 -5.27 1.02
CA VAL A 114 -13.87 -6.69 1.40
C VAL A 114 -12.76 -6.93 2.41
N ALA A 115 -11.76 -6.05 2.43
CA ALA A 115 -10.65 -6.13 3.38
C ALA A 115 -10.04 -4.75 3.59
N ARG A 116 -9.46 -4.55 4.78
CA ARG A 116 -8.66 -3.37 5.11
C ARG A 116 -7.27 -3.81 5.48
N VAL A 117 -6.29 -3.24 4.79
CA VAL A 117 -4.88 -3.58 4.97
C VAL A 117 -4.15 -2.37 5.53
N ARG A 118 -3.32 -2.61 6.55
CA ARG A 118 -2.41 -1.61 7.08
C ARG A 118 -0.99 -2.12 6.92
N LYS A 119 -0.12 -1.26 6.41
CA LYS A 119 1.31 -1.58 6.24
C LYS A 119 2.14 -0.52 6.93
N GLN A 120 3.07 -0.95 7.77
CA GLN A 120 4.03 -0.06 8.38
C GLN A 120 5.36 -0.16 7.64
N LEU A 121 5.82 0.97 7.14
CA LEU A 121 7.12 1.07 6.49
C LEU A 121 8.16 1.64 7.45
N TYR A 122 9.36 1.09 7.35
CA TYR A 122 10.56 1.64 7.96
C TYR A 122 11.24 2.51 6.92
N ILE A 123 11.52 3.76 7.28
CA ILE A 123 12.14 4.73 6.39
C ILE A 123 13.30 5.38 7.13
N LYS A 124 14.45 5.45 6.48
CA LYS A 124 15.63 6.07 7.04
C LYS A 124 16.46 6.69 5.92
N ARG A 125 16.92 7.90 6.11
CA ARG A 125 17.85 8.53 5.19
C ARG A 125 19.23 7.86 5.31
N LYS A 126 19.82 7.53 4.15
CA LYS A 126 21.16 6.95 4.13
C LYS A 126 22.19 7.95 4.63
N PRO A 127 23.25 7.50 5.33
CA PRO A 127 24.34 8.40 5.72
C PRO A 127 24.95 9.04 4.49
N GLN A 128 25.21 10.32 4.57
CA GLN A 128 25.94 11.05 3.51
C GLN A 128 27.44 10.72 3.63
N ARG A 129 28.06 10.52 2.47
CA ARG A 129 29.50 10.31 2.36
C ARG A 129 30.20 11.60 2.03
#